data_568d11d66928bd62f33b7569d15284e2
#
_entry.id   568d11d66928bd62f33b7569d15284e2
#
_cell.length_a   1.000
_cell.length_b   1.000
_cell.length_c   1.000
_cell.angle_alpha   90.00
_cell.angle_beta   90.00
_cell.angle_gamma   90.00
#
_symmetry.space_group_name_H-M   'P 1'
#
loop_
_entity.id
_entity.type
_entity.pdbx_description
1 polymer ?
#
loop_
_entity_poly.entity_id
_entity_poly.type
_entity_poly.pdbx_seq_one_letter_code
_entity_poly.pdbx_strand_id
1 'polypeptide(L)'
;VSAWLDGDPGEPAPPDGRKAARNHRWRHMDAKDILSMPDTWEYPWFATWDLAFQAVALAHIDPAFAKYQLLVMCREWFMRPDGALPAYEWDFDDLNPPVHAWAALRVWAVDGARDHAFLERILHKLLINFTWWLNRQDPDGADIFSGGFLGLDNISLIDRSHLPFGTKLEQSDATAWMAFYAVSLMRIAFALTVVNPAYADLLTTFLEHLVRITKAMDQHGIWNEEDGFYYDSLRLPDGSRVPLRVHSMVGLLPLLPAVFVPESSIRQSVTLGKKFARFLALIEESGGDTPSLGSVVSRPDISARLLSVVSPDRLERILSEVLDEEGFLGPHGLRSVSRRHLADPVRIEIEGLSASIDYEPGESTTNLFGGNSNWRGPVWFPVNFLVLESIEHWDEWFGDRLTVELPTGSGNRVRLREVARDLARRLIAIWLPDAQGRRPVWGGYEKLQSDPAWREHLLFHEYFNGDTGQGIGASHQTGWTGLVAALLVKGGILDGDGMSVTALLSRHAQPLLDAHRAREAQD
;
A
#
# COMPACT_ATOMS: atom_id res chain seq x y z
N VAL A 1 26.21 5.40 11.70
CA VAL A 1 26.05 6.88 11.66
C VAL A 1 27.06 7.59 12.53
N SER A 2 27.34 7.09 13.75
CA SER A 2 28.37 7.70 14.60
C SER A 2 29.74 7.76 13.91
N ALA A 3 30.19 6.70 13.24
CA ALA A 3 31.42 6.69 12.47
C ALA A 3 31.43 7.76 11.36
N TRP A 4 30.29 7.97 10.69
CA TRP A 4 30.14 9.03 9.71
C TRP A 4 30.26 10.44 10.29
N LEU A 5 29.66 10.67 11.46
CA LEU A 5 29.61 12.00 12.10
C LEU A 5 30.88 12.32 12.89
N ASP A 6 31.43 11.34 13.59
CA ASP A 6 32.51 11.52 14.56
C ASP A 6 33.88 10.97 14.09
N GLY A 7 33.87 10.15 13.01
CA GLY A 7 35.05 9.44 12.51
C GLY A 7 35.37 8.17 13.31
N ASP A 8 36.32 7.41 12.79
CA ASP A 8 36.83 6.21 13.45
C ASP A 8 37.98 6.53 14.39
N PRO A 9 38.12 5.82 15.50
CA PRO A 9 39.26 6.00 16.41
C PRO A 9 40.62 5.80 15.69
N GLY A 10 41.48 6.79 15.75
CA GLY A 10 42.79 6.73 15.12
C GLY A 10 42.90 7.30 13.72
N GLU A 11 41.76 7.67 13.11
CA GLU A 11 41.71 8.34 11.82
C GLU A 11 41.56 9.86 11.97
N PRO A 12 41.90 10.66 10.93
CA PRO A 12 41.65 12.10 10.94
C PRO A 12 40.16 12.42 11.14
N ALA A 13 39.88 13.44 11.97
CA ALA A 13 38.50 13.85 12.21
C ALA A 13 37.81 14.25 10.91
N PRO A 14 36.55 13.82 10.69
CA PRO A 14 35.79 14.20 9.51
C PRO A 14 35.50 15.71 9.50
N PRO A 15 35.22 16.31 8.32
CA PRO A 15 34.90 17.73 8.22
C PRO A 15 33.74 18.13 9.14
N ASP A 16 33.83 19.29 9.79
CA ASP A 16 32.82 19.79 10.73
C ASP A 16 31.41 19.90 10.12
N GLY A 17 31.32 20.14 8.80
CA GLY A 17 30.06 20.16 8.09
C GLY A 17 29.24 18.86 8.19
N ARG A 18 29.87 17.71 8.45
CA ARG A 18 29.16 16.44 8.68
C ARG A 18 28.29 16.47 9.92
N LYS A 19 28.70 17.19 10.97
CA LYS A 19 27.95 17.30 12.23
C LYS A 19 26.65 18.08 12.09
N ALA A 20 26.53 18.90 11.03
CA ALA A 20 25.34 19.67 10.70
C ALA A 20 24.59 19.08 9.47
N ALA A 21 25.12 18.00 8.86
CA ALA A 21 24.53 17.35 7.70
C ALA A 21 23.28 16.55 8.08
N ARG A 22 22.61 16.00 7.06
CA ARG A 22 21.49 15.07 7.23
C ARG A 22 21.85 13.96 8.23
N ASN A 23 20.85 13.40 8.91
CA ASN A 23 21.00 12.30 9.87
C ASN A 23 21.77 12.64 11.16
N HIS A 24 22.17 13.89 11.39
CA HIS A 24 22.93 14.28 12.58
C HIS A 24 22.13 14.15 13.89
N ARG A 25 20.79 14.12 13.81
CA ARG A 25 19.89 14.05 14.96
C ARG A 25 19.78 12.67 15.56
N TRP A 26 20.07 11.61 14.80
CA TRP A 26 19.95 10.24 15.26
C TRP A 26 21.21 9.43 15.01
N ARG A 27 21.95 9.18 16.07
CA ARG A 27 23.26 8.52 16.03
C ARG A 27 23.18 7.01 16.29
N HIS A 28 22.01 6.47 16.65
CA HIS A 28 21.85 5.09 17.10
C HIS A 28 21.58 4.09 15.98
N MET A 29 21.49 4.53 14.73
CA MET A 29 21.32 3.61 13.62
C MET A 29 22.50 2.64 13.53
N ASP A 30 22.21 1.35 13.53
CA ASP A 30 23.18 0.27 13.43
C ASP A 30 22.62 -0.85 12.55
N ALA A 31 22.96 -0.81 11.26
CA ALA A 31 22.49 -1.72 10.22
C ALA A 31 23.36 -2.99 10.13
N LYS A 32 23.72 -3.59 11.25
CA LYS A 32 24.55 -4.82 11.30
C LYS A 32 23.78 -6.12 11.16
N ASP A 33 22.44 -6.07 11.26
CA ASP A 33 21.59 -7.25 11.12
C ASP A 33 21.56 -7.73 9.65
N ILE A 34 21.19 -8.99 9.46
CA ILE A 34 20.93 -9.54 8.12
C ILE A 34 19.55 -9.05 7.69
N LEU A 35 19.52 -8.15 6.72
CA LEU A 35 18.31 -7.54 6.17
C LEU A 35 18.08 -7.95 4.72
N SER A 36 16.83 -8.15 4.37
CA SER A 36 16.44 -8.20 2.96
C SER A 36 16.54 -6.80 2.36
N MET A 37 17.42 -6.62 1.39
CA MET A 37 17.66 -5.34 0.71
C MET A 37 17.08 -5.37 -0.70
N PRO A 38 16.77 -4.19 -1.30
CA PRO A 38 16.19 -4.14 -2.65
C PRO A 38 17.06 -4.82 -3.70
N ASP A 39 18.36 -4.54 -3.70
CA ASP A 39 19.30 -5.04 -4.69
C ASP A 39 20.67 -5.28 -4.05
N THR A 40 21.54 -6.06 -4.72
CA THR A 40 22.88 -6.41 -4.22
C THR A 40 23.95 -5.41 -4.60
N TRP A 41 23.71 -4.50 -5.54
CA TRP A 41 24.72 -3.59 -6.07
C TRP A 41 24.21 -2.17 -6.37
N GLU A 42 22.98 -1.98 -6.82
CA GLU A 42 22.39 -0.66 -7.11
C GLU A 42 21.84 -0.01 -5.84
N TYR A 43 21.10 -0.80 -5.03
CA TYR A 43 20.53 -0.38 -3.75
C TYR A 43 20.99 -1.29 -2.60
N PRO A 44 22.31 -1.33 -2.30
CA PRO A 44 22.85 -2.22 -1.28
C PRO A 44 22.68 -1.67 0.13
N TRP A 45 21.47 -1.21 0.46
CA TRP A 45 21.06 -0.69 1.76
C TRP A 45 19.61 -1.11 2.04
N PHE A 46 19.15 -0.97 3.28
CA PHE A 46 17.75 -1.28 3.57
C PHE A 46 16.80 -0.27 2.92
N ALA A 47 15.62 -0.75 2.53
CA ALA A 47 14.49 0.07 2.14
C ALA A 47 13.25 -0.46 2.87
N THR A 48 12.61 0.40 3.68
CA THR A 48 11.66 -0.03 4.69
C THR A 48 10.41 -0.65 4.10
N TRP A 49 9.80 -0.07 3.06
CA TRP A 49 8.60 -0.66 2.47
C TRP A 49 8.91 -1.84 1.55
N ASP A 50 10.06 -1.82 0.85
CA ASP A 50 10.56 -2.97 0.08
C ASP A 50 10.67 -4.20 0.97
N LEU A 51 11.34 -4.08 2.12
CA LEU A 51 11.51 -5.16 3.09
C LEU A 51 10.15 -5.74 3.54
N ALA A 52 9.13 -4.90 3.71
CA ALA A 52 7.80 -5.37 4.10
C ALA A 52 7.18 -6.26 3.01
N PHE A 53 7.27 -5.88 1.74
CA PHE A 53 6.81 -6.72 0.62
C PHE A 53 7.65 -7.98 0.46
N GLN A 54 8.97 -7.85 0.62
CA GLN A 54 9.91 -8.98 0.58
C GLN A 54 9.60 -9.99 1.67
N ALA A 55 9.27 -9.55 2.88
CA ALA A 55 8.88 -10.44 3.98
C ALA A 55 7.65 -11.28 3.63
N VAL A 56 6.69 -10.75 2.88
CA VAL A 56 5.52 -11.53 2.41
C VAL A 56 5.94 -12.64 1.45
N ALA A 57 6.84 -12.37 0.51
CA ALA A 57 7.38 -13.37 -0.40
C ALA A 57 8.22 -14.42 0.36
N LEU A 58 9.10 -13.97 1.26
CA LEU A 58 9.96 -14.84 2.07
C LEU A 58 9.17 -15.75 3.01
N ALA A 59 7.99 -15.34 3.46
CA ALA A 59 7.16 -16.13 4.36
C ALA A 59 6.75 -17.49 3.76
N HIS A 60 6.69 -17.60 2.43
CA HIS A 60 6.44 -18.88 1.74
C HIS A 60 7.63 -19.85 1.82
N ILE A 61 8.82 -19.37 2.18
CA ILE A 61 10.06 -20.16 2.28
C ILE A 61 10.45 -20.32 3.75
N ASP A 62 10.56 -19.22 4.48
CA ASP A 62 10.94 -19.17 5.90
C ASP A 62 10.10 -18.10 6.65
N PRO A 63 8.94 -18.50 7.20
CA PRO A 63 8.08 -17.59 7.96
C PRO A 63 8.76 -16.99 9.19
N ALA A 64 9.69 -17.74 9.83
CA ALA A 64 10.38 -17.25 11.02
C ALA A 64 11.34 -16.10 10.67
N PHE A 65 12.08 -16.24 9.58
CA PHE A 65 12.94 -15.17 9.07
C PHE A 65 12.12 -13.97 8.59
N ALA A 66 11.01 -14.19 7.88
CA ALA A 66 10.11 -13.12 7.44
C ALA A 66 9.57 -12.28 8.63
N LYS A 67 9.11 -12.94 9.71
CA LYS A 67 8.71 -12.27 10.96
C LYS A 67 9.86 -11.48 11.58
N TYR A 68 11.05 -12.06 11.57
CA TYR A 68 12.25 -11.40 12.10
C TYR A 68 12.56 -10.12 11.34
N GLN A 69 12.48 -10.12 9.98
CA GLN A 69 12.70 -8.94 9.14
C GLN A 69 11.77 -7.78 9.54
N LEU A 70 10.48 -8.04 9.71
CA LEU A 70 9.51 -7.03 10.12
C LEU A 70 9.77 -6.50 11.53
N LEU A 71 10.15 -7.38 12.47
CA LEU A 71 10.44 -6.98 13.84
C LEU A 71 11.74 -6.19 13.98
N VAL A 72 12.78 -6.55 13.21
CA VAL A 72 14.08 -5.88 13.30
C VAL A 72 14.01 -4.44 12.84
N MET A 73 13.24 -4.15 11.77
CA MET A 73 13.01 -2.78 11.31
C MET A 73 12.32 -1.89 12.34
N CYS A 74 11.56 -2.47 13.24
CA CYS A 74 10.88 -1.75 14.32
C CYS A 74 11.71 -1.66 15.61
N ARG A 75 12.97 -2.07 15.60
CA ARG A 75 13.88 -1.92 16.74
C ARG A 75 14.48 -0.54 16.80
N GLU A 76 15.00 -0.19 17.99
CA GLU A 76 15.56 1.12 18.32
C GLU A 76 16.75 1.57 17.49
N TRP A 77 17.40 0.69 16.74
CA TRP A 77 18.48 1.06 15.83
C TRP A 77 18.05 1.28 14.39
N PHE A 78 16.81 0.93 14.03
CA PHE A 78 16.20 1.24 12.72
C PHE A 78 15.03 2.21 12.86
N MET A 79 14.19 2.06 13.88
CA MET A 79 13.12 3.00 14.20
C MET A 79 13.70 4.17 15.02
N ARG A 80 13.41 5.39 14.60
CA ARG A 80 13.80 6.59 15.34
C ARG A 80 13.14 6.63 16.73
N PRO A 81 13.76 7.30 17.72
CA PRO A 81 13.18 7.41 19.07
C PRO A 81 11.80 8.07 19.13
N ASP A 82 11.46 8.93 18.15
CA ASP A 82 10.14 9.55 18.01
C ASP A 82 9.10 8.64 17.32
N GLY A 83 9.50 7.47 16.82
CA GLY A 83 8.65 6.48 16.19
C GLY A 83 8.68 6.49 14.67
N ALA A 84 9.43 7.37 14.01
CA ALA A 84 9.58 7.34 12.56
C ALA A 84 10.30 6.07 12.11
N LEU A 85 9.82 5.49 11.01
CA LEU A 85 10.54 4.47 10.23
C LEU A 85 11.12 5.17 9.01
N PRO A 86 12.44 5.44 8.95
CA PRO A 86 13.08 6.03 7.78
C PRO A 86 12.89 5.15 6.55
N ALA A 87 12.74 5.77 5.40
CA ALA A 87 12.64 5.05 4.13
C ALA A 87 13.88 4.16 3.91
N TYR A 88 15.06 4.71 4.20
CA TYR A 88 16.38 4.09 4.02
C TYR A 88 17.42 4.81 4.91
N GLU A 89 18.66 4.36 4.85
CA GLU A 89 19.73 4.89 5.73
C GLU A 89 20.38 6.20 5.24
N TRP A 90 20.03 6.68 4.05
CA TRP A 90 20.61 7.89 3.48
C TRP A 90 20.04 9.17 4.03
N ASP A 91 18.71 9.23 4.18
CA ASP A 91 18.02 10.35 4.80
C ASP A 91 16.90 9.83 5.71
N PHE A 92 17.00 10.13 7.02
CA PHE A 92 16.04 9.65 8.01
C PHE A 92 14.75 10.45 8.05
N ASP A 93 14.67 11.52 7.29
CA ASP A 93 13.45 12.33 7.15
C ASP A 93 12.61 11.90 5.93
N ASP A 94 13.18 11.11 5.03
CA ASP A 94 12.45 10.48 3.93
C ASP A 94 11.57 9.32 4.44
N LEU A 95 10.38 9.19 3.85
CA LEU A 95 9.36 8.24 4.28
C LEU A 95 8.96 7.28 3.17
N ASN A 96 8.67 6.05 3.56
CA ASN A 96 7.94 5.09 2.75
C ASN A 96 6.49 4.93 3.22
N PRO A 97 5.60 4.40 2.35
CA PRO A 97 4.26 4.02 2.75
C PRO A 97 4.26 3.06 3.96
N PRO A 98 3.37 3.24 4.94
CA PRO A 98 3.34 2.45 6.17
C PRO A 98 2.67 1.07 5.96
N VAL A 99 3.31 0.18 5.18
CA VAL A 99 2.77 -1.14 4.80
C VAL A 99 3.12 -2.27 5.77
N HIS A 100 3.86 -2.00 6.85
CA HIS A 100 4.33 -3.03 7.79
C HIS A 100 3.20 -3.80 8.47
N ALA A 101 2.10 -3.14 8.85
CA ALA A 101 0.97 -3.80 9.48
C ALA A 101 0.29 -4.79 8.52
N TRP A 102 0.11 -4.40 7.27
CA TRP A 102 -0.37 -5.28 6.21
C TRP A 102 0.55 -6.48 6.02
N ALA A 103 1.86 -6.24 5.89
CA ALA A 103 2.84 -7.31 5.71
C ALA A 103 2.86 -8.27 6.90
N ALA A 104 2.76 -7.76 8.14
CA ALA A 104 2.70 -8.60 9.34
C ALA A 104 1.47 -9.53 9.33
N LEU A 105 0.30 -9.02 8.93
CA LEU A 105 -0.89 -9.85 8.77
C LEU A 105 -0.70 -10.93 7.71
N ARG A 106 -0.09 -10.59 6.58
CA ARG A 106 0.16 -11.55 5.49
C ARG A 106 1.14 -12.64 5.91
N VAL A 107 2.27 -12.27 6.53
CA VAL A 107 3.26 -13.21 7.06
C VAL A 107 2.64 -14.12 8.12
N TRP A 108 1.85 -13.56 9.04
CA TRP A 108 1.13 -14.32 10.05
C TRP A 108 0.13 -15.31 9.42
N ALA A 109 -0.59 -14.89 8.37
CA ALA A 109 -1.54 -15.75 7.66
C ALA A 109 -0.83 -16.90 6.93
N VAL A 110 0.28 -16.64 6.24
CA VAL A 110 1.09 -17.66 5.55
C VAL A 110 1.64 -18.68 6.55
N ASP A 111 2.01 -18.25 7.77
CA ASP A 111 2.47 -19.15 8.86
C ASP A 111 1.31 -19.84 9.62
N GLY A 112 0.15 -19.94 9.00
CA GLY A 112 -1.02 -20.65 9.54
C GLY A 112 -1.79 -19.90 10.62
N ALA A 113 -1.59 -18.60 10.77
CA ALA A 113 -2.36 -17.67 11.61
C ALA A 113 -2.39 -18.05 13.11
N ARG A 114 -1.29 -18.59 13.67
CA ARG A 114 -1.24 -19.09 15.06
C ARG A 114 -0.38 -18.28 15.99
N ASP A 115 0.63 -17.59 15.47
CA ASP A 115 1.61 -16.84 16.26
C ASP A 115 1.09 -15.45 16.67
N HIS A 116 0.20 -15.43 17.66
CA HIS A 116 -0.34 -14.19 18.21
C HIS A 116 0.73 -13.36 18.95
N ALA A 117 1.77 -14.00 19.49
CA ALA A 117 2.86 -13.30 20.14
C ALA A 117 3.66 -12.44 19.15
N PHE A 118 3.83 -12.90 17.91
CA PHE A 118 4.40 -12.09 16.84
C PHE A 118 3.53 -10.85 16.55
N LEU A 119 2.20 -11.05 16.36
CA LEU A 119 1.29 -9.93 16.11
C LEU A 119 1.28 -8.91 17.25
N GLU A 120 1.31 -9.37 18.50
CA GLU A 120 1.35 -8.51 19.67
C GLU A 120 2.62 -7.67 19.70
N ARG A 121 3.77 -8.30 19.49
CA ARG A 121 5.08 -7.62 19.47
C ARG A 121 5.15 -6.56 18.37
N ILE A 122 4.71 -6.87 17.17
CA ILE A 122 4.74 -5.93 16.05
C ILE A 122 3.72 -4.80 16.24
N LEU A 123 2.53 -5.08 16.76
CA LEU A 123 1.51 -4.07 17.04
C LEU A 123 2.03 -3.01 18.01
N HIS A 124 2.65 -3.42 19.12
CA HIS A 124 3.20 -2.47 20.11
C HIS A 124 4.21 -1.50 19.48
N LYS A 125 5.04 -1.97 18.54
CA LYS A 125 5.99 -1.12 17.85
C LYS A 125 5.30 -0.21 16.81
N LEU A 126 4.37 -0.76 16.04
CA LEU A 126 3.67 -0.01 15.01
C LEU A 126 2.70 1.03 15.58
N LEU A 127 2.20 0.88 16.81
CA LEU A 127 1.44 1.93 17.49
C LEU A 127 2.28 3.20 17.70
N ILE A 128 3.57 3.07 18.01
CA ILE A 128 4.49 4.21 18.13
C ILE A 128 4.63 4.91 16.77
N ASN A 129 4.84 4.13 15.71
CA ASN A 129 4.96 4.67 14.36
C ASN A 129 3.65 5.31 13.86
N PHE A 130 2.50 4.69 14.12
CA PHE A 130 1.19 5.25 13.78
C PHE A 130 0.96 6.59 14.45
N THR A 131 1.27 6.70 15.76
CA THR A 131 1.18 7.94 16.51
C THR A 131 2.12 9.01 15.96
N TRP A 132 3.33 8.62 15.53
CA TRP A 132 4.26 9.52 14.88
C TRP A 132 3.66 10.12 13.60
N TRP A 133 3.07 9.28 12.72
CA TRP A 133 2.39 9.72 11.51
C TRP A 133 1.29 10.75 11.80
N LEU A 134 0.42 10.46 12.76
CA LEU A 134 -0.68 11.36 13.15
C LEU A 134 -0.18 12.73 13.62
N ASN A 135 0.95 12.77 14.33
CA ASN A 135 1.46 14.00 14.94
C ASN A 135 2.44 14.79 14.04
N ARG A 136 3.03 14.15 13.05
CA ARG A 136 4.12 14.76 12.26
C ARG A 136 3.75 15.01 10.81
N GLN A 137 2.90 14.18 10.24
CA GLN A 137 2.51 14.29 8.83
C GLN A 137 1.11 14.89 8.62
N ASP A 138 0.44 15.24 9.70
CA ASP A 138 -0.78 16.07 9.73
C ASP A 138 -0.61 17.24 10.70
N PRO A 139 0.26 18.22 10.40
CA PRO A 139 0.58 19.30 11.32
C PRO A 139 -0.58 20.26 11.57
N ASP A 140 -1.56 20.31 10.69
CA ASP A 140 -2.76 21.16 10.83
C ASP A 140 -3.89 20.44 11.58
N GLY A 141 -3.76 19.15 11.89
CA GLY A 141 -4.79 18.32 12.55
C GLY A 141 -6.05 18.16 11.69
N ALA A 142 -5.88 18.15 10.37
CA ALA A 142 -6.97 18.12 9.40
C ALA A 142 -7.34 16.69 8.93
N ASP A 143 -6.64 15.68 9.43
CA ASP A 143 -6.71 14.27 8.99
C ASP A 143 -6.41 14.10 7.48
N ILE A 144 -5.65 15.05 6.90
CA ILE A 144 -5.05 15.00 5.55
C ILE A 144 -3.53 14.97 5.70
N PHE A 145 -2.92 13.97 5.12
CA PHE A 145 -1.52 13.69 5.32
C PHE A 145 -0.66 14.10 4.12
N SER A 146 0.60 14.39 4.41
CA SER A 146 1.64 14.57 3.41
C SER A 146 2.86 13.75 3.80
N GLY A 147 3.43 13.03 2.86
CA GLY A 147 4.56 12.12 3.10
C GLY A 147 5.74 12.36 2.14
N GLY A 148 5.72 13.46 1.40
CA GLY A 148 6.74 13.73 0.39
C GLY A 148 6.63 12.76 -0.78
N PHE A 149 7.75 12.27 -1.30
CA PHE A 149 7.78 11.39 -2.47
C PHE A 149 7.16 10.00 -2.21
N LEU A 150 7.23 9.48 -0.99
CA LEU A 150 6.66 8.18 -0.58
C LEU A 150 7.08 6.99 -1.48
N GLY A 151 8.31 7.00 -1.98
CA GLY A 151 8.80 5.97 -2.89
C GLY A 151 8.17 5.98 -4.29
N LEU A 152 7.39 7.01 -4.64
CA LEU A 152 6.74 7.19 -5.95
C LEU A 152 7.44 8.32 -6.73
N ASP A 153 8.72 8.19 -6.96
CA ASP A 153 9.67 9.23 -7.35
C ASP A 153 9.11 10.33 -8.27
N ASN A 154 8.98 10.06 -9.57
CA ASN A 154 8.58 11.07 -10.56
C ASN A 154 7.08 11.08 -10.91
N ILE A 155 6.22 10.47 -10.07
CA ILE A 155 4.78 10.27 -10.36
C ILE A 155 3.96 11.55 -10.42
N SER A 156 4.45 12.64 -9.85
CA SER A 156 3.71 13.91 -9.76
C SER A 156 4.21 14.94 -10.79
N LEU A 157 3.39 15.97 -11.00
CA LEU A 157 3.73 17.17 -11.77
C LEU A 157 4.87 17.99 -11.14
N ILE A 158 5.01 17.90 -9.81
CA ILE A 158 5.96 18.69 -9.02
C ILE A 158 6.78 17.75 -8.16
N ASP A 159 7.97 18.22 -7.74
CA ASP A 159 8.73 17.52 -6.72
C ASP A 159 8.00 17.60 -5.39
N ARG A 160 7.47 16.45 -4.94
CA ARG A 160 6.64 16.32 -3.73
C ARG A 160 7.42 16.58 -2.45
N SER A 161 8.75 16.48 -2.49
CA SER A 161 9.65 16.76 -1.36
C SER A 161 10.12 18.21 -1.32
N HIS A 162 10.06 18.93 -2.45
CA HIS A 162 10.51 20.31 -2.57
C HIS A 162 9.42 21.19 -3.19
N LEU A 163 8.43 21.54 -2.38
CA LEU A 163 7.29 22.32 -2.83
C LEU A 163 7.65 23.81 -3.07
N PRO A 164 6.99 24.51 -3.99
CA PRO A 164 7.10 25.96 -4.14
C PRO A 164 6.82 26.69 -2.82
N PHE A 165 7.50 27.81 -2.61
CA PHE A 165 7.44 28.54 -1.35
C PHE A 165 6.00 28.89 -0.93
N GLY A 166 5.65 28.54 0.31
CA GLY A 166 4.36 28.85 0.91
C GLY A 166 3.20 27.94 0.48
N THR A 167 3.43 26.96 -0.40
CA THR A 167 2.43 25.97 -0.78
C THR A 167 2.47 24.76 0.14
N LYS A 168 1.36 23.99 0.20
CA LYS A 168 1.28 22.68 0.86
C LYS A 168 0.65 21.68 -0.09
N LEU A 169 1.16 20.46 -0.12
CA LEU A 169 0.59 19.37 -0.88
C LEU A 169 -0.29 18.50 0.03
N GLU A 170 -1.57 18.52 -0.25
CA GLU A 170 -2.57 17.61 0.36
C GLU A 170 -2.59 16.35 -0.49
N GLN A 171 -1.98 15.26 0.02
CA GLN A 171 -1.71 14.06 -0.78
C GLN A 171 -2.83 13.03 -0.67
N SER A 172 -3.35 12.60 -1.80
CA SER A 172 -4.34 11.53 -1.89
C SER A 172 -3.75 10.20 -1.42
N ASP A 173 -2.54 9.87 -1.88
CA ASP A 173 -1.88 8.61 -1.52
C ASP A 173 -1.44 8.59 -0.05
N ALA A 174 -0.79 9.62 0.49
CA ALA A 174 -0.39 9.67 1.89
C ALA A 174 -1.60 9.48 2.82
N THR A 175 -2.72 10.14 2.48
CA THR A 175 -3.97 10.05 3.23
C THR A 175 -4.59 8.66 3.13
N ALA A 176 -4.61 8.08 1.92
CA ALA A 176 -5.08 6.71 1.70
C ALA A 176 -4.19 5.67 2.40
N TRP A 177 -2.87 5.85 2.38
CA TRP A 177 -1.94 4.99 3.11
C TRP A 177 -2.19 5.01 4.62
N MET A 178 -2.52 6.16 5.19
CA MET A 178 -2.85 6.25 6.62
C MET A 178 -4.19 5.57 6.94
N ALA A 179 -5.19 5.68 6.07
CA ALA A 179 -6.43 4.92 6.19
C ALA A 179 -6.17 3.40 6.10
N PHE A 180 -5.33 2.96 5.16
CA PHE A 180 -4.93 1.56 4.99
C PHE A 180 -4.13 1.04 6.20
N TYR A 181 -3.28 1.88 6.77
CA TYR A 181 -2.54 1.57 8.00
C TYR A 181 -3.49 1.37 9.18
N ALA A 182 -4.45 2.29 9.38
CA ALA A 182 -5.45 2.17 10.42
C ALA A 182 -6.28 0.87 10.27
N VAL A 183 -6.72 0.54 9.06
CA VAL A 183 -7.43 -0.72 8.76
C VAL A 183 -6.56 -1.94 9.05
N SER A 184 -5.29 -1.91 8.69
CA SER A 184 -4.38 -3.03 8.91
C SER A 184 -4.09 -3.24 10.41
N LEU A 185 -3.87 -2.17 11.17
CA LEU A 185 -3.71 -2.23 12.63
C LEU A 185 -5.00 -2.69 13.32
N MET A 186 -6.16 -2.24 12.84
CA MET A 186 -7.46 -2.70 13.32
C MET A 186 -7.62 -4.21 13.14
N ARG A 187 -7.22 -4.77 11.99
CA ARG A 187 -7.24 -6.22 11.74
C ARG A 187 -6.29 -6.99 12.68
N ILE A 188 -5.10 -6.46 12.96
CA ILE A 188 -4.18 -7.05 13.94
C ILE A 188 -4.82 -7.02 15.34
N ALA A 189 -5.33 -5.87 15.77
CA ALA A 189 -5.99 -5.73 17.06
C ALA A 189 -7.19 -6.70 17.19
N PHE A 190 -7.98 -6.86 16.11
CA PHE A 190 -9.07 -7.82 16.06
C PHE A 190 -8.59 -9.27 16.26
N ALA A 191 -7.53 -9.68 15.56
CA ALA A 191 -6.93 -11.00 15.73
C ALA A 191 -6.46 -11.23 17.17
N LEU A 192 -5.95 -10.19 17.84
CA LEU A 192 -5.47 -10.26 19.22
C LEU A 192 -6.58 -10.23 20.28
N THR A 193 -7.79 -9.78 19.96
CA THR A 193 -8.92 -9.84 20.92
C THR A 193 -9.23 -11.27 21.36
N VAL A 194 -8.87 -12.24 20.56
CA VAL A 194 -8.99 -13.68 20.80
C VAL A 194 -8.18 -14.12 22.03
N VAL A 195 -6.98 -13.56 22.19
CA VAL A 195 -6.06 -13.89 23.28
C VAL A 195 -6.14 -12.89 24.44
N ASN A 196 -6.50 -11.64 24.14
CA ASN A 196 -6.63 -10.58 25.13
C ASN A 196 -7.73 -9.57 24.74
N PRO A 197 -8.89 -9.57 25.45
CA PRO A 197 -10.01 -8.66 25.17
C PRO A 197 -9.66 -7.16 25.25
N ALA A 198 -8.58 -6.78 25.93
CA ALA A 198 -8.15 -5.38 26.03
C ALA A 198 -7.85 -4.74 24.67
N TYR A 199 -7.45 -5.54 23.66
CA TYR A 199 -7.22 -5.05 22.31
C TYR A 199 -8.50 -4.54 21.60
N ALA A 200 -9.68 -4.84 22.14
CA ALA A 200 -10.94 -4.29 21.64
C ALA A 200 -11.00 -2.74 21.74
N ASP A 201 -10.27 -2.15 22.67
CA ASP A 201 -10.21 -0.69 22.82
C ASP A 201 -9.52 -0.01 21.63
N LEU A 202 -8.51 -0.66 21.06
CA LEU A 202 -7.81 -0.16 19.89
C LEU A 202 -8.66 -0.17 18.61
N LEU A 203 -9.62 -1.10 18.51
CA LEU A 203 -10.51 -1.18 17.35
C LEU A 203 -11.29 0.12 17.14
N THR A 204 -11.83 0.69 18.24
CA THR A 204 -12.56 1.96 18.15
C THR A 204 -11.65 3.13 17.77
N THR A 205 -10.42 3.16 18.28
CA THR A 205 -9.45 4.20 17.95
C THR A 205 -9.14 4.21 16.44
N PHE A 206 -8.80 3.05 15.87
CA PHE A 206 -8.51 2.97 14.44
C PHE A 206 -9.71 3.27 13.56
N LEU A 207 -10.91 2.87 14.03
CA LEU A 207 -12.16 3.15 13.36
C LEU A 207 -12.47 4.65 13.33
N GLU A 208 -12.26 5.36 14.44
CA GLU A 208 -12.40 6.81 14.51
C GLU A 208 -11.46 7.54 13.56
N HIS A 209 -10.20 7.08 13.46
CA HIS A 209 -9.25 7.62 12.49
C HIS A 209 -9.70 7.37 11.04
N LEU A 210 -10.14 6.17 10.71
CA LEU A 210 -10.65 5.86 9.37
C LEU A 210 -11.79 6.81 8.97
N VAL A 211 -12.73 7.05 9.87
CA VAL A 211 -13.87 7.96 9.60
C VAL A 211 -13.41 9.40 9.44
N ARG A 212 -12.52 9.89 10.30
CA ARG A 212 -12.01 11.25 10.18
C ARG A 212 -11.26 11.46 8.87
N ILE A 213 -10.39 10.52 8.50
CA ILE A 213 -9.69 10.54 7.21
C ILE A 213 -10.68 10.55 6.04
N THR A 214 -11.70 9.70 6.08
CA THR A 214 -12.71 9.63 5.03
C THR A 214 -13.44 10.97 4.84
N LYS A 215 -13.84 11.60 5.96
CA LYS A 215 -14.46 12.93 5.93
C LYS A 215 -13.53 14.00 5.39
N ALA A 216 -12.27 13.97 5.82
CA ALA A 216 -11.27 14.93 5.41
C ALA A 216 -11.01 14.86 3.91
N MET A 217 -10.92 13.67 3.32
CA MET A 217 -10.73 13.51 1.87
C MET A 217 -11.87 14.15 1.05
N ASP A 218 -13.11 14.08 1.54
CA ASP A 218 -14.24 14.74 0.89
C ASP A 218 -14.18 16.27 1.08
N GLN A 219 -13.93 16.74 2.29
CA GLN A 219 -13.93 18.16 2.64
C GLN A 219 -12.78 18.95 1.96
N HIS A 220 -11.67 18.28 1.70
CA HIS A 220 -10.49 18.89 1.08
C HIS A 220 -10.47 18.79 -0.45
N GLY A 221 -11.51 18.18 -1.06
CA GLY A 221 -11.62 18.10 -2.52
C GLY A 221 -10.58 17.18 -3.16
N ILE A 222 -10.15 16.14 -2.43
CA ILE A 222 -9.25 15.09 -2.95
C ILE A 222 -9.99 14.25 -4.01
N TRP A 223 -11.30 14.05 -3.84
CA TRP A 223 -12.15 13.47 -4.88
C TRP A 223 -12.61 14.53 -5.86
N ASN A 224 -12.46 14.27 -7.16
CA ASN A 224 -13.01 15.09 -8.23
C ASN A 224 -14.29 14.45 -8.78
N GLU A 225 -15.43 15.13 -8.61
CA GLU A 225 -16.73 14.59 -8.99
C GLU A 225 -16.93 14.54 -10.53
N GLU A 226 -16.31 15.44 -11.26
CA GLU A 226 -16.39 15.49 -12.72
C GLU A 226 -15.66 14.30 -13.33
N ASP A 227 -14.40 14.07 -12.94
CA ASP A 227 -13.56 13.00 -13.46
C ASP A 227 -13.88 11.62 -12.84
N GLY A 228 -14.48 11.59 -11.65
CA GLY A 228 -14.68 10.35 -10.90
C GLY A 228 -13.37 9.74 -10.41
N PHE A 229 -12.44 10.57 -9.98
CA PHE A 229 -11.11 10.13 -9.61
C PHE A 229 -10.54 10.94 -8.43
N TYR A 230 -9.57 10.36 -7.70
CA TYR A 230 -8.86 11.02 -6.60
C TYR A 230 -7.56 11.65 -7.10
N TYR A 231 -7.26 12.87 -6.61
CA TYR A 231 -6.06 13.63 -6.97
C TYR A 231 -5.39 14.23 -5.76
N ASP A 232 -4.08 14.44 -5.85
CA ASP A 232 -3.38 15.37 -4.96
C ASP A 232 -3.89 16.79 -5.19
N SER A 233 -3.91 17.60 -4.15
CA SER A 233 -4.32 18.99 -4.20
C SER A 233 -3.22 19.90 -3.67
N LEU A 234 -2.80 20.88 -4.48
CA LEU A 234 -1.85 21.90 -4.07
C LEU A 234 -2.60 23.06 -3.43
N ARG A 235 -2.40 23.27 -2.12
CA ARG A 235 -2.94 24.42 -1.39
C ARG A 235 -2.00 25.61 -1.52
N LEU A 236 -2.49 26.70 -2.10
CA LEU A 236 -1.76 27.94 -2.30
C LEU A 236 -1.73 28.80 -1.02
N PRO A 237 -0.85 29.84 -0.94
CA PRO A 237 -0.75 30.71 0.22
C PRO A 237 -2.05 31.48 0.57
N ASP A 238 -2.91 31.76 -0.41
CA ASP A 238 -4.23 32.38 -0.22
C ASP A 238 -5.31 31.42 0.30
N GLY A 239 -4.96 30.13 0.48
CA GLY A 239 -5.86 29.07 0.92
C GLY A 239 -6.64 28.38 -0.20
N SER A 240 -6.53 28.84 -1.45
CA SER A 240 -7.15 28.18 -2.60
C SER A 240 -6.45 26.84 -2.89
N ARG A 241 -7.17 25.94 -3.55
CA ARG A 241 -6.70 24.59 -3.88
C ARG A 241 -6.70 24.36 -5.38
N VAL A 242 -5.63 23.75 -5.88
CA VAL A 242 -5.47 23.38 -7.27
C VAL A 242 -5.29 21.86 -7.35
N PRO A 243 -6.27 21.12 -7.89
CA PRO A 243 -6.13 19.68 -8.08
C PRO A 243 -5.08 19.36 -9.13
N LEU A 244 -4.16 18.46 -8.82
CA LEU A 244 -3.17 17.93 -9.75
C LEU A 244 -3.77 16.76 -10.52
N ARG A 245 -4.51 17.04 -11.60
CA ARG A 245 -5.38 16.10 -12.32
C ARG A 245 -4.59 15.06 -13.15
N VAL A 246 -3.66 14.36 -12.50
CA VAL A 246 -2.91 13.25 -13.11
C VAL A 246 -3.61 11.94 -12.79
N HIS A 247 -4.08 11.24 -13.80
CA HIS A 247 -4.57 9.87 -13.64
C HIS A 247 -3.38 8.94 -13.38
N SER A 248 -3.07 8.72 -12.12
CA SER A 248 -1.95 7.90 -11.67
C SER A 248 -2.35 6.95 -10.54
N MET A 249 -1.46 6.05 -10.16
CA MET A 249 -1.67 5.15 -9.01
C MET A 249 -1.97 5.89 -7.70
N VAL A 250 -1.56 7.16 -7.57
CA VAL A 250 -1.91 8.00 -6.42
C VAL A 250 -3.42 8.01 -6.17
N GLY A 251 -4.22 8.12 -7.23
CA GLY A 251 -5.68 8.13 -7.15
C GLY A 251 -6.33 6.74 -7.03
N LEU A 252 -5.54 5.65 -7.14
CA LEU A 252 -6.04 4.27 -6.93
C LEU A 252 -5.89 3.81 -5.48
N LEU A 253 -4.96 4.39 -4.72
CA LEU A 253 -4.67 3.98 -3.35
C LEU A 253 -5.87 4.10 -2.39
N PRO A 254 -6.82 5.04 -2.56
CA PRO A 254 -8.05 5.05 -1.78
C PRO A 254 -8.91 3.77 -1.86
N LEU A 255 -8.67 2.89 -2.83
CA LEU A 255 -9.31 1.57 -2.91
C LEU A 255 -8.85 0.60 -1.80
N LEU A 256 -7.62 0.80 -1.27
CA LEU A 256 -6.98 -0.15 -0.34
C LEU A 256 -7.65 -0.23 1.03
N PRO A 257 -8.03 0.89 1.70
CA PRO A 257 -8.63 0.85 3.03
C PRO A 257 -10.11 0.43 2.97
N ALA A 258 -10.34 -0.84 2.69
CA ALA A 258 -11.65 -1.46 2.77
C ALA A 258 -11.62 -2.61 3.78
N VAL A 259 -12.59 -2.64 4.70
CA VAL A 259 -12.74 -3.72 5.68
C VAL A 259 -14.20 -4.11 5.84
N PHE A 260 -14.39 -5.39 5.86
CA PHE A 260 -15.65 -6.04 6.06
C PHE A 260 -15.72 -6.56 7.51
N VAL A 261 -16.73 -6.14 8.25
CA VAL A 261 -16.91 -6.48 9.66
C VAL A 261 -18.22 -7.25 9.84
N PRO A 262 -18.17 -8.57 10.11
CA PRO A 262 -19.37 -9.34 10.47
C PRO A 262 -20.00 -8.80 11.75
N GLU A 263 -21.33 -8.65 11.78
CA GLU A 263 -22.04 -8.23 13.02
C GLU A 263 -21.86 -9.24 14.16
N SER A 264 -21.70 -10.52 13.84
CA SER A 264 -21.34 -11.53 14.82
C SER A 264 -20.06 -11.19 15.57
N SER A 265 -19.04 -10.66 14.89
CA SER A 265 -17.78 -10.24 15.49
C SER A 265 -17.97 -9.04 16.44
N ILE A 266 -18.90 -8.13 16.12
CA ILE A 266 -19.23 -6.98 16.95
C ILE A 266 -19.98 -7.42 18.21
N ARG A 267 -20.81 -8.44 18.11
CA ARG A 267 -21.65 -8.96 19.23
C ARG A 267 -20.87 -9.85 20.19
N GLN A 268 -19.65 -10.27 19.87
CA GLN A 268 -18.82 -11.16 20.71
C GLN A 268 -18.44 -10.56 22.07
N SER A 269 -18.40 -9.24 22.16
CA SER A 269 -18.12 -8.53 23.39
C SER A 269 -19.19 -7.45 23.60
N VAL A 270 -19.85 -7.46 24.78
CA VAL A 270 -20.79 -6.40 25.16
C VAL A 270 -20.12 -5.02 25.08
N THR A 271 -18.84 -4.94 25.45
CA THR A 271 -18.04 -3.72 25.38
C THR A 271 -17.81 -3.28 23.93
N LEU A 272 -17.41 -4.20 23.06
CA LEU A 272 -17.20 -3.91 21.64
C LEU A 272 -18.50 -3.51 20.95
N GLY A 273 -19.60 -4.24 21.23
CA GLY A 273 -20.92 -3.93 20.70
C GLY A 273 -21.43 -2.53 21.11
N LYS A 274 -21.26 -2.15 22.38
CA LYS A 274 -21.62 -0.80 22.86
C LYS A 274 -20.76 0.30 22.23
N LYS A 275 -19.46 0.09 22.11
CA LYS A 275 -18.53 1.05 21.48
C LYS A 275 -18.85 1.22 19.99
N PHE A 276 -19.10 0.13 19.29
CA PHE A 276 -19.47 0.17 17.88
C PHE A 276 -20.83 0.82 17.64
N ALA A 277 -21.83 0.53 18.48
CA ALA A 277 -23.14 1.19 18.43
C ALA A 277 -23.03 2.70 18.67
N ARG A 278 -22.23 3.12 19.67
CA ARG A 278 -21.94 4.54 19.91
C ARG A 278 -21.25 5.20 18.73
N PHE A 279 -20.31 4.49 18.12
CA PHE A 279 -19.59 4.95 16.92
C PHE A 279 -20.57 5.13 15.75
N LEU A 280 -21.48 4.20 15.50
CA LEU A 280 -22.52 4.33 14.47
C LEU A 280 -23.43 5.53 14.73
N ALA A 281 -23.86 5.72 15.99
CA ALA A 281 -24.65 6.89 16.36
C ALA A 281 -23.91 8.20 16.09
N LEU A 282 -22.61 8.29 16.38
CA LEU A 282 -21.79 9.46 16.07
C LEU A 282 -21.69 9.73 14.56
N ILE A 283 -21.66 8.69 13.73
CA ILE A 283 -21.71 8.83 12.27
C ILE A 283 -23.06 9.39 11.83
N GLU A 284 -24.15 8.83 12.35
CA GLU A 284 -25.52 9.26 12.04
C GLU A 284 -25.80 10.69 12.52
N GLU A 285 -25.35 11.05 13.73
CA GLU A 285 -25.47 12.42 14.29
C GLU A 285 -24.62 13.46 13.52
N SER A 286 -23.54 13.04 12.88
CA SER A 286 -22.66 13.93 12.12
C SER A 286 -23.28 14.43 10.80
N GLY A 287 -24.54 14.08 10.53
CA GLY A 287 -25.31 14.50 9.36
C GLY A 287 -24.90 13.79 8.07
N GLY A 288 -25.83 13.10 7.46
CA GLY A 288 -25.62 12.29 6.25
C GLY A 288 -25.24 13.03 4.97
N ASP A 289 -24.62 14.21 5.06
CA ASP A 289 -24.23 15.04 3.92
C ASP A 289 -22.82 14.75 3.37
N THR A 290 -22.12 13.75 3.93
CA THR A 290 -20.85 13.30 3.33
C THR A 290 -21.09 12.04 2.51
N PRO A 291 -20.98 12.09 1.17
CA PRO A 291 -21.22 10.95 0.28
C PRO A 291 -20.41 9.71 0.63
N SER A 292 -19.23 9.88 1.21
CA SER A 292 -18.32 8.80 1.61
C SER A 292 -18.63 8.19 2.98
N LEU A 293 -19.36 8.87 3.87
CA LEU A 293 -19.85 8.24 5.11
C LEU A 293 -21.02 7.27 4.89
N GLY A 294 -21.63 7.28 3.71
CA GLY A 294 -22.45 6.18 3.21
C GLY A 294 -21.70 4.84 3.10
N SER A 295 -20.40 4.85 3.32
CA SER A 295 -19.54 3.66 3.28
C SER A 295 -19.58 2.78 4.53
N VAL A 296 -20.34 3.13 5.57
CA VAL A 296 -20.80 2.12 6.53
C VAL A 296 -22.05 1.43 5.96
N VAL A 297 -21.85 0.67 4.90
CA VAL A 297 -22.95 -0.01 4.22
C VAL A 297 -23.33 -1.26 5.01
N SER A 298 -24.58 -1.35 5.43
CA SER A 298 -25.13 -2.55 6.04
C SER A 298 -25.52 -3.57 4.98
N ARG A 299 -25.18 -4.81 5.22
CA ARG A 299 -25.59 -5.95 4.40
C ARG A 299 -26.37 -6.96 5.24
N PRO A 300 -27.71 -6.84 5.29
CA PRO A 300 -28.56 -7.65 6.17
C PRO A 300 -28.52 -9.16 5.87
N ASP A 301 -28.35 -9.55 4.58
CA ASP A 301 -28.32 -10.95 4.15
C ASP A 301 -27.13 -11.74 4.72
N ILE A 302 -26.02 -11.06 5.04
CA ILE A 302 -24.84 -11.67 5.70
C ILE A 302 -24.56 -11.06 7.07
N SER A 303 -25.44 -10.20 7.59
CA SER A 303 -25.29 -9.51 8.88
C SER A 303 -23.89 -8.90 9.04
N ALA A 304 -23.50 -8.03 8.11
CA ALA A 304 -22.16 -7.44 8.08
C ALA A 304 -22.18 -5.98 7.64
N ARG A 305 -21.07 -5.30 7.89
CA ARG A 305 -20.88 -3.91 7.51
C ARG A 305 -19.57 -3.75 6.74
N LEU A 306 -19.61 -2.93 5.69
CA LEU A 306 -18.43 -2.46 4.98
C LEU A 306 -18.01 -1.12 5.55
N LEU A 307 -16.72 -0.97 5.81
CA LEU A 307 -16.07 0.28 6.18
C LEU A 307 -14.98 0.57 5.12
N SER A 308 -15.07 1.71 4.46
CA SER A 308 -14.12 2.04 3.40
C SER A 308 -14.07 3.55 3.18
N VAL A 309 -12.98 4.02 2.61
CA VAL A 309 -12.83 5.42 2.16
C VAL A 309 -13.64 5.68 0.90
N VAL A 310 -13.80 4.66 0.06
CA VAL A 310 -14.49 4.75 -1.23
C VAL A 310 -15.93 4.27 -1.11
N SER A 311 -16.89 5.08 -1.56
CA SER A 311 -18.29 4.63 -1.65
C SER A 311 -18.48 3.64 -2.81
N PRO A 312 -19.56 2.83 -2.81
CA PRO A 312 -19.86 1.92 -3.92
C PRO A 312 -19.92 2.59 -5.29
N ASP A 313 -20.54 3.77 -5.38
CA ASP A 313 -20.66 4.52 -6.63
C ASP A 313 -19.31 5.03 -7.14
N ARG A 314 -18.45 5.51 -6.24
CA ARG A 314 -17.08 5.91 -6.56
C ARG A 314 -16.23 4.71 -6.98
N LEU A 315 -16.42 3.55 -6.34
CA LEU A 315 -15.74 2.32 -6.70
C LEU A 315 -15.99 1.95 -8.17
N GLU A 316 -17.25 1.99 -8.63
CA GLU A 316 -17.59 1.67 -10.01
C GLU A 316 -16.91 2.63 -11.00
N ARG A 317 -16.87 3.92 -10.68
CA ARG A 317 -16.20 4.94 -11.51
C ARG A 317 -14.70 4.71 -11.59
N ILE A 318 -14.04 4.45 -10.45
CA ILE A 318 -12.60 4.16 -10.42
C ILE A 318 -12.29 2.87 -11.17
N LEU A 319 -13.09 1.82 -10.97
CA LEU A 319 -12.89 0.55 -11.68
C LEU A 319 -13.05 0.70 -13.19
N SER A 320 -13.92 1.59 -13.66
CA SER A 320 -14.03 1.90 -15.10
C SER A 320 -12.72 2.45 -15.66
N GLU A 321 -12.01 3.29 -14.92
CA GLU A 321 -10.68 3.81 -15.32
C GLU A 321 -9.57 2.74 -15.17
N VAL A 322 -9.61 1.97 -14.09
CA VAL A 322 -8.63 0.89 -13.82
C VAL A 322 -8.64 -0.17 -14.90
N LEU A 323 -9.82 -0.50 -15.43
CA LEU A 323 -10.04 -1.59 -16.38
C LEU A 323 -10.10 -1.12 -17.85
N ASP A 324 -9.81 0.15 -18.11
CA ASP A 324 -9.68 0.70 -19.46
C ASP A 324 -8.25 0.46 -20.00
N GLU A 325 -8.14 -0.12 -21.20
CA GLU A 325 -6.85 -0.39 -21.85
C GLU A 325 -6.13 0.90 -22.30
N GLU A 326 -6.86 1.97 -22.61
CA GLU A 326 -6.30 3.30 -22.80
C GLU A 326 -6.05 4.04 -21.48
N GLY A 327 -6.56 3.50 -20.37
CA GLY A 327 -6.30 3.92 -19.00
C GLY A 327 -5.15 3.14 -18.38
N PHE A 328 -5.48 2.47 -17.26
CA PHE A 328 -4.48 1.75 -16.47
C PHE A 328 -4.26 0.30 -16.89
N LEU A 329 -5.22 -0.35 -17.54
CA LEU A 329 -5.13 -1.78 -17.84
C LEU A 329 -4.11 -2.08 -18.93
N GLY A 330 -2.90 -2.46 -18.54
CA GLY A 330 -1.86 -2.93 -19.46
C GLY A 330 -1.93 -4.44 -19.71
N PRO A 331 -1.20 -4.93 -20.73
CA PRO A 331 -1.12 -6.37 -21.02
C PRO A 331 -0.46 -7.18 -19.90
N HIS A 332 0.33 -6.54 -19.04
CA HIS A 332 1.12 -7.16 -17.98
C HIS A 332 0.82 -6.64 -16.57
N GLY A 333 -0.31 -5.97 -16.37
CA GLY A 333 -0.76 -5.41 -15.10
C GLY A 333 -1.25 -3.98 -15.23
N LEU A 334 -1.43 -3.29 -14.09
CA LEU A 334 -1.85 -1.89 -14.08
C LEU A 334 -0.64 -0.97 -14.23
N ARG A 335 -0.76 -0.01 -15.12
CA ARG A 335 0.22 1.07 -15.33
C ARG A 335 0.21 2.05 -14.17
N SER A 336 1.35 2.63 -13.84
CA SER A 336 1.45 3.62 -12.75
C SER A 336 0.85 4.99 -13.10
N VAL A 337 0.80 5.33 -14.39
CA VAL A 337 0.09 6.49 -14.96
C VAL A 337 -0.76 6.02 -16.13
N SER A 338 -1.93 6.61 -16.30
CA SER A 338 -2.86 6.30 -17.38
C SER A 338 -2.24 6.54 -18.77
N ARG A 339 -2.40 5.60 -19.67
CA ARG A 339 -1.93 5.70 -21.05
C ARG A 339 -2.55 6.87 -21.82
N ARG A 340 -3.70 7.38 -21.39
CA ARG A 340 -4.34 8.58 -21.97
C ARG A 340 -3.41 9.78 -22.00
N HIS A 341 -2.48 9.89 -21.02
CA HIS A 341 -1.50 10.98 -20.95
C HIS A 341 -0.40 10.89 -22.01
N LEU A 342 -0.38 9.86 -22.87
CA LEU A 342 0.45 9.83 -24.07
C LEU A 342 -0.09 10.81 -25.14
N ALA A 343 -1.41 10.86 -25.29
CA ALA A 343 -2.08 11.75 -26.25
C ALA A 343 -2.40 13.12 -25.66
N ASP A 344 -2.70 13.18 -24.37
CA ASP A 344 -3.08 14.38 -23.61
C ASP A 344 -2.25 14.53 -22.33
N PRO A 345 -1.01 15.03 -22.44
CA PRO A 345 -0.16 15.30 -21.28
C PRO A 345 -0.77 16.34 -20.35
N VAL A 346 -0.70 16.09 -19.04
CA VAL A 346 -1.15 17.05 -18.04
C VAL A 346 -0.12 18.15 -17.88
N ARG A 347 -0.58 19.40 -17.84
CA ARG A 347 0.25 20.59 -17.65
C ARG A 347 -0.30 21.46 -16.55
N ILE A 348 0.59 22.09 -15.82
CA ILE A 348 0.26 23.04 -14.77
C ILE A 348 1.13 24.30 -14.93
N GLU A 349 0.51 25.45 -14.78
CA GLU A 349 1.21 26.74 -14.70
C GLU A 349 0.68 27.48 -13.48
N ILE A 350 1.49 27.59 -12.43
CA ILE A 350 1.13 28.25 -11.17
C ILE A 350 2.30 29.14 -10.72
N GLU A 351 2.09 30.45 -10.61
CA GLU A 351 3.04 31.40 -10.01
C GLU A 351 4.49 31.29 -10.53
N GLY A 352 4.64 31.01 -11.83
CA GLY A 352 5.96 30.83 -12.47
C GLY A 352 6.51 29.41 -12.43
N LEU A 353 5.82 28.45 -11.82
CA LEU A 353 6.07 27.04 -11.96
C LEU A 353 5.35 26.51 -13.20
N SER A 354 6.11 26.00 -14.17
CA SER A 354 5.57 25.24 -15.31
C SER A 354 6.04 23.80 -15.22
N ALA A 355 5.11 22.86 -15.21
CA ALA A 355 5.41 21.43 -15.14
C ALA A 355 4.47 20.62 -16.02
N SER A 356 4.96 19.49 -16.53
CA SER A 356 4.16 18.55 -17.29
C SER A 356 4.46 17.11 -16.92
N ILE A 357 3.47 16.27 -17.11
CA ILE A 357 3.59 14.83 -17.00
C ILE A 357 2.87 14.17 -18.18
N ASP A 358 3.52 13.20 -18.78
CA ASP A 358 3.00 12.35 -19.83
C ASP A 358 3.18 10.87 -19.48
N TYR A 359 2.67 9.99 -20.32
CA TYR A 359 2.84 8.55 -20.18
C TYR A 359 4.19 8.10 -20.72
N GLU A 360 5.00 7.51 -19.88
CA GLU A 360 6.33 6.98 -20.20
C GLU A 360 6.41 5.51 -19.77
N PRO A 361 6.14 4.54 -20.65
CA PRO A 361 6.02 3.13 -20.26
C PRO A 361 7.34 2.44 -19.88
N GLY A 362 8.48 3.01 -20.24
CA GLY A 362 9.82 2.45 -20.09
C GLY A 362 10.68 3.14 -19.05
N GLU A 363 11.94 3.37 -19.39
CA GLU A 363 12.91 4.10 -18.56
C GLU A 363 12.49 5.56 -18.35
N SER A 364 12.92 6.15 -17.23
CA SER A 364 12.67 7.57 -16.97
C SER A 364 13.33 8.48 -18.00
N THR A 365 12.60 9.50 -18.44
CA THR A 365 13.13 10.60 -19.25
C THR A 365 13.43 11.84 -18.43
N THR A 366 13.19 11.79 -17.10
CA THR A 366 13.43 12.88 -16.16
C THR A 366 14.65 12.58 -15.29
N ASN A 367 15.27 13.63 -14.74
CA ASN A 367 16.34 13.50 -13.75
C ASN A 367 15.84 13.62 -12.30
N LEU A 368 14.52 13.59 -12.09
CA LEU A 368 13.94 13.60 -10.75
C LEU A 368 14.41 12.36 -9.99
N PHE A 369 14.84 12.55 -8.77
CA PHE A 369 15.35 11.49 -7.89
C PHE A 369 16.45 10.60 -8.54
N GLY A 370 17.32 11.20 -9.36
CA GLY A 370 18.43 10.51 -10.02
C GLY A 370 18.09 9.87 -11.36
N GLY A 371 16.81 9.77 -11.74
CA GLY A 371 16.37 9.29 -13.05
C GLY A 371 16.44 7.78 -13.26
N ASN A 372 16.73 7.00 -12.21
CA ASN A 372 16.86 5.53 -12.28
C ASN A 372 15.57 4.79 -11.90
N SER A 373 14.49 5.50 -11.64
CA SER A 373 13.18 4.99 -11.32
C SER A 373 12.11 5.76 -12.10
N ASN A 374 11.12 5.07 -12.62
CA ASN A 374 10.05 5.69 -13.40
C ASN A 374 8.66 5.24 -12.90
N TRP A 375 7.87 6.20 -12.38
CA TRP A 375 6.48 6.01 -11.97
C TRP A 375 5.47 6.67 -12.93
N ARG A 376 5.85 6.92 -14.20
CA ARG A 376 5.02 7.58 -15.22
C ARG A 376 4.42 6.64 -16.26
N GLY A 377 4.29 5.35 -15.95
CA GLY A 377 3.67 4.40 -16.88
C GLY A 377 4.00 2.94 -16.66
N PRO A 378 5.19 2.58 -16.12
CA PRO A 378 5.54 1.18 -15.88
C PRO A 378 4.60 0.46 -14.92
N VAL A 379 4.65 -0.87 -14.97
CA VAL A 379 3.98 -1.77 -14.02
C VAL A 379 4.88 -1.95 -12.81
N TRP A 380 4.39 -1.53 -11.64
CA TRP A 380 5.03 -1.71 -10.35
C TRP A 380 4.31 -2.80 -9.57
N PHE A 381 5.03 -3.88 -9.27
CA PHE A 381 4.44 -5.10 -8.72
C PHE A 381 3.79 -4.90 -7.35
N PRO A 382 4.40 -4.17 -6.38
CA PRO A 382 3.83 -4.00 -5.04
C PRO A 382 2.45 -3.36 -5.06
N VAL A 383 2.29 -2.24 -5.77
CA VAL A 383 1.00 -1.52 -5.82
C VAL A 383 -0.04 -2.34 -6.59
N ASN A 384 0.34 -2.99 -7.69
CA ASN A 384 -0.52 -3.92 -8.42
C ASN A 384 -1.05 -5.04 -7.50
N PHE A 385 -0.18 -5.61 -6.68
CA PHE A 385 -0.54 -6.66 -5.73
C PHE A 385 -1.56 -6.16 -4.70
N LEU A 386 -1.35 -4.98 -4.13
CA LEU A 386 -2.26 -4.39 -3.16
C LEU A 386 -3.63 -4.05 -3.78
N VAL A 387 -3.66 -3.48 -4.98
CA VAL A 387 -4.91 -3.18 -5.70
C VAL A 387 -5.66 -4.47 -6.01
N LEU A 388 -4.97 -5.51 -6.46
CA LEU A 388 -5.56 -6.84 -6.69
C LEU A 388 -6.20 -7.39 -5.41
N GLU A 389 -5.50 -7.35 -4.28
CA GLU A 389 -6.06 -7.78 -2.98
C GLU A 389 -7.26 -6.94 -2.56
N SER A 390 -7.22 -5.64 -2.81
CA SER A 390 -8.35 -4.77 -2.54
C SER A 390 -9.58 -5.17 -3.38
N ILE A 391 -9.41 -5.46 -4.67
CA ILE A 391 -10.50 -5.93 -5.54
C ILE A 391 -11.09 -7.25 -5.03
N GLU A 392 -10.26 -8.17 -4.50
CA GLU A 392 -10.75 -9.40 -3.84
C GLU A 392 -11.60 -9.09 -2.61
N HIS A 393 -11.18 -8.14 -1.77
CA HIS A 393 -11.97 -7.73 -0.60
C HIS A 393 -13.30 -7.08 -0.99
N TRP A 394 -13.32 -6.31 -2.07
CA TRP A 394 -14.55 -5.78 -2.61
C TRP A 394 -15.45 -6.89 -3.18
N ASP A 395 -14.90 -7.96 -3.81
CA ASP A 395 -15.69 -9.13 -4.23
C ASP A 395 -16.30 -9.88 -3.03
N GLU A 396 -15.59 -10.01 -1.92
CA GLU A 396 -16.13 -10.60 -0.69
C GLU A 396 -17.39 -9.87 -0.20
N TRP A 397 -17.42 -8.54 -0.37
CA TRP A 397 -18.57 -7.73 -0.03
C TRP A 397 -19.69 -7.81 -1.06
N PHE A 398 -19.40 -7.58 -2.31
CA PHE A 398 -20.43 -7.47 -3.35
C PHE A 398 -20.91 -8.82 -3.88
N GLY A 399 -20.01 -9.78 -4.07
CA GLY A 399 -20.32 -11.05 -4.72
C GLY A 399 -20.90 -10.84 -6.13
N ASP A 400 -22.03 -11.45 -6.41
CA ASP A 400 -22.71 -11.34 -7.71
C ASP A 400 -23.47 -10.00 -7.91
N ARG A 401 -23.53 -9.14 -6.88
CA ARG A 401 -24.28 -7.87 -6.94
C ARG A 401 -23.55 -6.76 -7.67
N LEU A 402 -22.23 -6.86 -7.80
CA LEU A 402 -21.44 -5.94 -8.59
C LEU A 402 -20.71 -6.70 -9.68
N THR A 403 -20.97 -6.29 -10.91
CA THR A 403 -20.21 -6.73 -12.08
C THR A 403 -19.69 -5.51 -12.82
N VAL A 404 -18.53 -5.63 -13.42
CA VAL A 404 -17.87 -4.58 -14.19
C VAL A 404 -17.48 -5.09 -15.57
N GLU A 405 -17.29 -4.19 -16.52
CA GLU A 405 -16.78 -4.59 -17.85
C GLU A 405 -15.26 -4.83 -17.77
N LEU A 406 -14.80 -5.90 -18.40
CA LEU A 406 -13.39 -6.27 -18.48
C LEU A 406 -13.02 -6.71 -19.91
N PRO A 407 -12.25 -5.89 -20.66
CA PRO A 407 -11.92 -4.48 -20.40
C PRO A 407 -13.14 -3.55 -20.44
N THR A 408 -12.98 -2.34 -19.92
CA THR A 408 -13.99 -1.28 -20.02
C THR A 408 -14.37 -1.02 -21.48
N GLY A 409 -15.66 -0.90 -21.76
CA GLY A 409 -16.20 -0.73 -23.13
C GLY A 409 -16.35 -2.02 -23.94
N SER A 410 -15.96 -3.19 -23.38
CA SER A 410 -16.06 -4.49 -24.10
C SER A 410 -17.47 -5.09 -24.11
N GLY A 411 -18.34 -4.66 -23.22
CA GLY A 411 -19.64 -5.31 -22.97
C GLY A 411 -19.53 -6.64 -22.19
N ASN A 412 -18.32 -7.14 -21.90
CA ASN A 412 -18.09 -8.36 -21.15
C ASN A 412 -18.11 -8.08 -19.65
N ARG A 413 -19.24 -8.32 -19.00
CA ARG A 413 -19.42 -8.07 -17.56
C ARG A 413 -19.02 -9.27 -16.73
N VAL A 414 -18.11 -9.05 -15.77
CA VAL A 414 -17.54 -10.07 -14.90
C VAL A 414 -17.62 -9.63 -13.42
N ARG A 415 -17.50 -10.58 -12.50
CA ARG A 415 -17.37 -10.29 -11.06
C ARG A 415 -15.97 -9.75 -10.73
N LEU A 416 -15.86 -9.04 -9.61
CA LEU A 416 -14.59 -8.48 -9.17
C LEU A 416 -13.50 -9.56 -8.94
N ARG A 417 -13.85 -10.74 -8.47
CA ARG A 417 -12.88 -11.86 -8.35
C ARG A 417 -12.30 -12.29 -9.70
N GLU A 418 -13.06 -12.14 -10.80
CA GLU A 418 -12.57 -12.47 -12.14
C GLU A 418 -11.63 -11.38 -12.64
N VAL A 419 -11.88 -10.13 -12.27
CA VAL A 419 -10.94 -9.01 -12.45
C VAL A 419 -9.62 -9.31 -11.74
N ALA A 420 -9.67 -9.66 -10.44
CA ALA A 420 -8.47 -9.98 -9.67
C ALA A 420 -7.68 -11.15 -10.29
N ARG A 421 -8.37 -12.18 -10.78
CA ARG A 421 -7.74 -13.32 -11.49
C ARG A 421 -7.12 -12.91 -12.82
N ASP A 422 -7.75 -11.99 -13.55
CA ASP A 422 -7.19 -11.48 -14.80
C ASP A 422 -5.92 -10.66 -14.54
N LEU A 423 -5.95 -9.76 -13.57
CA LEU A 423 -4.77 -9.01 -13.15
C LEU A 423 -3.63 -9.94 -12.69
N ALA A 424 -3.94 -10.95 -11.88
CA ALA A 424 -2.95 -11.94 -11.46
C ALA A 424 -2.32 -12.66 -12.67
N ARG A 425 -3.14 -13.09 -13.65
CA ARG A 425 -2.64 -13.72 -14.87
C ARG A 425 -1.74 -12.81 -15.69
N ARG A 426 -2.11 -11.52 -15.84
CA ARG A 426 -1.29 -10.52 -16.54
C ARG A 426 0.07 -10.32 -15.86
N LEU A 427 0.10 -10.21 -14.54
CA LEU A 427 1.33 -10.09 -13.76
C LEU A 427 2.21 -11.34 -13.85
N ILE A 428 1.64 -12.53 -13.72
CA ILE A 428 2.37 -13.81 -13.85
C ILE A 428 2.93 -13.98 -15.27
N ALA A 429 2.18 -13.55 -16.30
CA ALA A 429 2.58 -13.67 -17.69
C ALA A 429 3.89 -12.97 -18.04
N ILE A 430 4.35 -12.02 -17.23
CA ILE A 430 5.66 -11.36 -17.38
C ILE A 430 6.79 -12.40 -17.50
N TRP A 431 6.72 -13.50 -16.75
CA TRP A 431 7.74 -14.55 -16.73
C TRP A 431 7.38 -15.80 -17.55
N LEU A 432 6.15 -15.91 -18.04
CA LEU A 432 5.74 -17.08 -18.81
C LEU A 432 6.14 -16.94 -20.30
N PRO A 433 6.52 -18.02 -20.96
CA PRO A 433 6.78 -17.99 -22.38
C PRO A 433 5.46 -17.80 -23.16
N ASP A 434 5.51 -16.96 -24.17
CA ASP A 434 4.43 -16.82 -25.16
C ASP A 434 4.39 -18.01 -26.15
N ALA A 435 3.51 -17.95 -27.15
CA ALA A 435 3.37 -18.99 -28.17
C ALA A 435 4.64 -19.21 -29.03
N GLN A 436 5.56 -18.25 -29.04
CA GLN A 436 6.84 -18.32 -29.71
C GLN A 436 7.99 -18.74 -28.76
N GLY A 437 7.66 -19.04 -27.50
CA GLY A 437 8.62 -19.39 -26.45
C GLY A 437 9.39 -18.21 -25.87
N ARG A 438 9.01 -16.97 -26.18
CA ARG A 438 9.63 -15.75 -25.67
C ARG A 438 8.97 -15.30 -24.36
N ARG A 439 9.78 -14.80 -23.44
CA ARG A 439 9.28 -14.27 -22.15
C ARG A 439 9.27 -12.73 -22.19
N PRO A 440 8.16 -12.08 -21.82
CA PRO A 440 8.07 -10.62 -21.77
C PRO A 440 9.18 -9.97 -20.95
N VAL A 441 9.53 -10.53 -19.80
CA VAL A 441 10.58 -10.01 -18.91
C VAL A 441 11.91 -9.74 -19.62
N TRP A 442 12.27 -10.53 -20.64
CA TRP A 442 13.51 -10.38 -21.38
C TRP A 442 13.45 -9.35 -22.51
N GLY A 443 12.25 -8.93 -22.91
CA GLY A 443 12.06 -7.96 -23.99
C GLY A 443 12.87 -8.30 -25.23
N GLY A 444 13.72 -7.36 -25.68
CA GLY A 444 14.59 -7.52 -26.85
C GLY A 444 15.93 -8.20 -26.62
N TYR A 445 16.21 -8.73 -25.41
CA TYR A 445 17.50 -9.38 -25.10
C TYR A 445 17.56 -10.80 -25.65
N GLU A 446 17.96 -10.96 -26.92
CA GLU A 446 17.97 -12.23 -27.63
C GLU A 446 18.77 -13.35 -26.92
N LYS A 447 19.88 -13.01 -26.26
CA LYS A 447 20.65 -13.97 -25.48
C LYS A 447 19.84 -14.58 -24.35
N LEU A 448 19.08 -13.76 -23.63
CA LEU A 448 18.22 -14.22 -22.52
C LEU A 448 17.00 -14.99 -23.04
N GLN A 449 16.55 -14.70 -24.25
CA GLN A 449 15.42 -15.38 -24.88
C GLN A 449 15.76 -16.78 -25.39
N SER A 450 16.96 -16.96 -25.99
CA SER A 450 17.27 -18.11 -26.85
C SER A 450 18.42 -18.99 -26.34
N ASP A 451 19.38 -18.44 -25.60
CA ASP A 451 20.54 -19.17 -25.11
C ASP A 451 20.12 -20.20 -24.04
N PRO A 452 20.34 -21.51 -24.24
CA PRO A 452 19.96 -22.55 -23.28
C PRO A 452 20.58 -22.37 -21.89
N ALA A 453 21.73 -21.70 -21.78
CA ALA A 453 22.39 -21.43 -20.50
C ALA A 453 21.73 -20.27 -19.72
N TRP A 454 20.92 -19.43 -20.38
CA TRP A 454 20.34 -18.23 -19.76
C TRP A 454 18.81 -18.22 -19.70
N ARG A 455 18.12 -18.76 -20.69
CA ARG A 455 16.66 -18.64 -20.84
C ARG A 455 15.83 -19.14 -19.65
N GLU A 456 16.38 -20.04 -18.84
CA GLU A 456 15.72 -20.60 -17.66
C GLU A 456 16.15 -19.90 -16.34
N HIS A 457 17.12 -18.98 -16.39
CA HIS A 457 17.56 -18.20 -15.24
C HIS A 457 16.76 -16.92 -15.12
N LEU A 458 15.51 -17.00 -14.63
CA LEU A 458 14.62 -15.86 -14.49
C LEU A 458 15.21 -14.82 -13.55
N LEU A 459 15.21 -13.55 -13.99
CA LEU A 459 15.57 -12.41 -13.17
C LEU A 459 14.30 -11.68 -12.70
N PHE A 460 14.41 -11.08 -11.53
CA PHE A 460 13.37 -10.26 -10.93
C PHE A 460 13.82 -8.80 -11.05
N HIS A 461 13.08 -8.03 -11.82
CA HIS A 461 13.34 -6.62 -12.02
C HIS A 461 12.57 -5.75 -11.05
N GLU A 462 13.03 -4.54 -10.85
CA GLU A 462 12.41 -3.56 -9.96
C GLU A 462 11.01 -3.18 -10.44
N TYR A 463 10.85 -2.94 -11.76
CA TYR A 463 9.58 -2.64 -12.41
C TYR A 463 9.60 -3.14 -13.86
N PHE A 464 8.47 -3.01 -14.55
CA PHE A 464 8.29 -3.58 -15.88
C PHE A 464 7.68 -2.55 -16.84
N ASN A 465 8.09 -2.57 -18.09
CA ASN A 465 7.53 -1.70 -19.12
C ASN A 465 6.01 -1.89 -19.22
N GLY A 466 5.28 -0.77 -19.17
CA GLY A 466 3.81 -0.75 -19.10
C GLY A 466 3.10 -1.37 -20.31
N ASP A 467 3.77 -1.44 -21.47
CA ASP A 467 3.20 -1.95 -22.72
C ASP A 467 3.77 -3.32 -23.11
N THR A 468 5.04 -3.61 -22.79
CA THR A 468 5.71 -4.84 -23.24
C THR A 468 5.99 -5.86 -22.15
N GLY A 469 5.93 -5.45 -20.87
CA GLY A 469 6.30 -6.31 -19.74
C GLY A 469 7.79 -6.57 -19.62
N GLN A 470 8.65 -5.88 -20.40
CA GLN A 470 10.09 -5.98 -20.26
C GLN A 470 10.55 -5.50 -18.89
N GLY A 471 11.42 -6.26 -18.23
CA GLY A 471 12.02 -5.88 -16.96
C GLY A 471 12.93 -4.67 -17.09
N ILE A 472 12.81 -3.73 -16.16
CA ILE A 472 13.52 -2.45 -16.11
C ILE A 472 14.00 -2.21 -14.67
N GLY A 473 14.91 -1.27 -14.49
CA GLY A 473 15.50 -0.97 -13.20
C GLY A 473 16.48 -2.06 -12.74
N ALA A 474 16.71 -2.16 -11.45
CA ALA A 474 17.58 -3.16 -10.86
C ALA A 474 17.14 -4.58 -11.21
N SER A 475 18.04 -5.37 -11.81
CA SER A 475 17.70 -6.70 -12.37
C SER A 475 17.75 -7.86 -11.38
N HIS A 476 18.18 -7.62 -10.15
CA HIS A 476 18.27 -8.62 -9.08
C HIS A 476 17.37 -8.28 -7.89
N GLN A 477 16.37 -7.46 -8.13
CA GLN A 477 15.36 -7.03 -7.19
C GLN A 477 14.39 -8.21 -6.90
N THR A 478 14.89 -9.25 -6.27
CA THR A 478 14.06 -10.41 -5.88
C THR A 478 13.00 -10.06 -4.86
N GLY A 479 13.11 -8.89 -4.25
CA GLY A 479 12.34 -8.45 -3.13
C GLY A 479 10.86 -8.41 -3.42
N TRP A 480 10.35 -7.26 -3.79
CA TRP A 480 8.91 -7.09 -3.97
C TRP A 480 8.32 -7.78 -5.20
N THR A 481 9.09 -7.99 -6.28
CA THR A 481 8.63 -8.80 -7.41
C THR A 481 8.53 -10.30 -7.09
N GLY A 482 9.16 -10.74 -6.01
CA GLY A 482 8.96 -12.07 -5.42
C GLY A 482 7.52 -12.33 -4.96
N LEU A 483 6.67 -11.27 -4.83
CA LEU A 483 5.22 -11.40 -4.60
C LEU A 483 4.52 -12.25 -5.67
N VAL A 484 5.12 -12.46 -6.84
CA VAL A 484 4.59 -13.41 -7.84
C VAL A 484 4.39 -14.81 -7.24
N ALA A 485 5.22 -15.23 -6.29
CA ALA A 485 5.04 -16.50 -5.58
C ALA A 485 3.70 -16.55 -4.83
N ALA A 486 3.33 -15.44 -4.16
CA ALA A 486 2.04 -15.35 -3.49
C ALA A 486 0.87 -15.41 -4.48
N LEU A 487 1.01 -14.81 -5.68
CA LEU A 487 -0.01 -14.93 -6.73
C LEU A 487 -0.15 -16.35 -7.28
N LEU A 488 0.95 -17.07 -7.43
CA LEU A 488 0.93 -18.48 -7.88
C LEU A 488 0.24 -19.39 -6.85
N VAL A 489 0.46 -19.17 -5.57
CA VAL A 489 -0.23 -19.86 -4.48
C VAL A 489 -1.73 -19.54 -4.49
N LYS A 490 -2.08 -18.26 -4.56
CA LYS A 490 -3.50 -17.80 -4.61
C LYS A 490 -4.24 -18.34 -5.84
N GLY A 491 -3.56 -18.46 -6.98
CA GLY A 491 -4.11 -18.98 -8.22
C GLY A 491 -4.29 -20.50 -8.24
N GLY A 492 -3.87 -21.23 -7.18
CA GLY A 492 -3.90 -22.68 -7.11
C GLY A 492 -2.90 -23.35 -8.07
N ILE A 493 -1.89 -22.63 -8.53
CA ILE A 493 -0.80 -23.15 -9.37
C ILE A 493 0.26 -23.82 -8.50
N LEU A 494 0.46 -23.30 -7.28
CA LEU A 494 1.27 -23.93 -6.23
C LEU A 494 0.35 -24.32 -5.06
N ASP A 495 0.69 -25.43 -4.40
CA ASP A 495 -0.05 -25.89 -3.21
C ASP A 495 0.06 -24.84 -2.08
N GLY A 496 -1.09 -24.42 -1.57
CA GLY A 496 -1.21 -23.48 -0.47
C GLY A 496 -2.65 -23.05 -0.24
N ASP A 497 -2.97 -22.67 1.00
CA ASP A 497 -4.27 -22.10 1.33
C ASP A 497 -4.35 -20.65 0.81
N GLY A 498 -4.90 -20.49 -0.39
CA GLY A 498 -5.14 -19.18 -1.00
C GLY A 498 -6.23 -18.33 -0.32
N MET A 499 -6.49 -18.59 0.98
CA MET A 499 -7.51 -17.86 1.74
C MET A 499 -7.11 -16.40 1.97
N SER A 500 -8.09 -15.51 1.81
CA SER A 500 -7.92 -14.11 2.19
C SER A 500 -7.69 -13.99 3.71
N VAL A 501 -6.98 -12.93 4.12
CA VAL A 501 -6.79 -12.60 5.55
C VAL A 501 -8.13 -12.48 6.27
N THR A 502 -9.15 -11.93 5.61
CA THR A 502 -10.52 -11.82 6.14
C THR A 502 -11.15 -13.19 6.39
N ALA A 503 -11.03 -14.13 5.46
CA ALA A 503 -11.53 -15.49 5.63
C ALA A 503 -10.80 -16.24 6.76
N LEU A 504 -9.48 -16.04 6.88
CA LEU A 504 -8.68 -16.58 7.98
C LEU A 504 -9.10 -16.01 9.34
N LEU A 505 -9.28 -14.69 9.44
CA LEU A 505 -9.75 -14.04 10.66
C LEU A 505 -11.15 -14.54 11.05
N SER A 506 -12.05 -14.73 10.09
CA SER A 506 -13.39 -15.28 10.32
C SER A 506 -13.34 -16.73 10.80
N ARG A 507 -12.49 -17.57 10.23
CA ARG A 507 -12.27 -18.96 10.69
C ARG A 507 -11.71 -19.02 12.10
N HIS A 508 -10.77 -18.15 12.47
CA HIS A 508 -10.20 -18.12 13.82
C HIS A 508 -11.18 -17.59 14.87
N ALA A 509 -12.09 -16.70 14.50
CA ALA A 509 -13.13 -16.21 15.38
C ALA A 509 -14.20 -17.28 15.68
N GLN A 510 -14.48 -18.22 14.77
CA GLN A 510 -15.56 -19.18 14.90
C GLN A 510 -15.47 -20.12 16.14
N PRO A 511 -14.31 -20.75 16.46
CA PRO A 511 -14.21 -21.61 17.66
C PRO A 511 -14.41 -20.85 18.98
N LEU A 512 -14.10 -19.55 18.99
CA LEU A 512 -14.25 -18.71 20.17
C LEU A 512 -15.70 -18.25 20.35
N LEU A 513 -16.40 -18.02 19.23
CA LEU A 513 -17.85 -17.81 19.21
C LEU A 513 -18.57 -19.01 19.80
N ASP A 514 -18.15 -20.22 19.41
CA ASP A 514 -18.77 -21.45 19.87
C ASP A 514 -18.47 -21.70 21.35
N ALA A 515 -17.24 -21.40 21.81
CA ALA A 515 -16.88 -21.49 23.23
C ALA A 515 -17.60 -20.44 24.11
N HIS A 516 -17.84 -19.24 23.58
CA HIS A 516 -18.59 -18.19 24.28
C HIS A 516 -20.07 -18.54 24.40
N ARG A 517 -20.69 -18.99 23.30
CA ARG A 517 -22.07 -19.49 23.30
C ARG A 517 -22.27 -20.67 24.26
N ALA A 518 -21.28 -21.56 24.35
CA ALA A 518 -21.33 -22.67 25.28
C ALA A 518 -21.26 -22.25 26.74
N ARG A 519 -20.61 -21.13 27.07
CA ARG A 519 -20.58 -20.54 28.43
C ARG A 519 -21.86 -19.81 28.75
N GLU A 520 -22.40 -18.99 27.84
CA GLU A 520 -23.67 -18.28 28.02
C GLU A 520 -24.87 -19.24 28.14
N ALA A 521 -24.78 -20.43 27.60
CA ALA A 521 -25.81 -21.47 27.75
C ALA A 521 -25.69 -22.26 29.07
N GLN A 522 -24.64 -22.03 29.86
CA GLN A 522 -24.42 -22.66 31.18
C GLN A 522 -24.69 -21.71 32.34
N ASP A 523 -24.80 -20.39 32.08
CA ASP A 523 -25.29 -19.36 33.00
C ASP A 523 -26.81 -19.08 32.75
#